data_9c23f1bf32b7e10276c1d4441148e7eb
#
_entry.id   9c23f1bf32b7e10276c1d4441148e7eb
#
_cell.length_a   1.000
_cell.length_b   1.000
_cell.length_c   1.000
_cell.angle_alpha   90.00
_cell.angle_beta   90.00
_cell.angle_gamma   90.00
#
_symmetry.space_group_name_H-M   'P 1'
#
loop_
_entity.id
_entity.type
_entity.pdbx_description
1 polymer ?
#
loop_
_entity_poly.entity_id
_entity_poly.type
_entity_poly.pdbx_seq_one_letter_code
_entity_poly.pdbx_strand_id
1 'polypeptide(L)'
;MIKIVLFISFFLSLFFVEDFASYTQNIPNSNEKIEMVAIKGGKFKIGSPESEALRRPDEGPQKEIEISPFWMSKYETTWDTYLIFQNKELETEKNLKVDAIARPTKPYVEMSFGQGKNGGFPVCNVTQYAARAYCKWLYQTTGVFYRLPTEAEWEYAARAGSNTPYYFGNNSKELGEYAWFFENSDGAYKKVGSKRPNGWGLYDMYGNVAEWTSDYYEEGYYSKIKSKDPTNNKNELYPNTIKGGHWDEDADLLRSAARRPSTPRLKQRDPQIPRSKWWLTDAPFLGFRIVRPVAVPSQKEIDEYFAPPPVDE
;
A
#
# COMPACT_ATOMS: atom_id res chain seq x y z
N MET A 1 49.60 11.12 49.12
CA MET A 1 48.21 11.50 48.78
C MET A 1 48.11 11.63 47.26
N ILE A 2 47.58 10.61 46.59
CA ILE A 2 47.39 10.59 45.13
C ILE A 2 45.96 11.03 44.85
N LYS A 3 45.83 12.17 44.16
CA LYS A 3 44.50 12.65 43.70
C LYS A 3 44.13 11.93 42.38
N ILE A 4 43.13 11.04 42.45
CA ILE A 4 42.51 10.43 41.30
C ILE A 4 41.52 11.45 40.71
N VAL A 5 41.80 11.93 39.48
CA VAL A 5 40.89 12.75 38.71
C VAL A 5 40.04 11.80 37.84
N LEU A 6 38.77 11.65 38.20
CA LEU A 6 37.78 10.93 37.34
C LEU A 6 37.39 11.84 36.18
N PHE A 7 37.76 11.44 34.95
CA PHE A 7 37.19 12.03 33.73
C PHE A 7 35.86 11.34 33.46
N ILE A 8 34.77 12.07 33.68
CA ILE A 8 33.44 11.65 33.23
C ILE A 8 33.29 12.11 31.77
N SER A 9 33.46 11.15 30.85
CA SER A 9 33.11 11.38 29.43
C SER A 9 31.60 11.42 29.27
N PHE A 10 31.08 12.62 29.06
CA PHE A 10 29.69 12.81 28.68
C PHE A 10 29.57 12.46 27.19
N PHE A 11 29.08 11.25 26.87
CA PHE A 11 28.68 10.89 25.52
C PHE A 11 27.37 11.64 25.19
N LEU A 12 27.48 12.77 24.48
CA LEU A 12 26.38 13.48 23.92
C LEU A 12 25.90 12.65 22.69
N SER A 13 24.87 11.82 22.87
CA SER A 13 24.19 11.17 21.75
C SER A 13 23.52 12.26 20.94
N LEU A 14 24.11 12.66 19.84
CA LEU A 14 23.46 13.47 18.82
C LEU A 14 22.35 12.62 18.21
N PHE A 15 21.14 12.77 18.70
CA PHE A 15 19.96 12.31 17.98
C PHE A 15 19.86 13.15 16.71
N PHE A 16 20.25 12.59 15.58
CA PHE A 16 19.85 13.14 14.28
C PHE A 16 18.33 13.01 14.22
N VAL A 17 17.61 14.12 14.40
CA VAL A 17 16.21 14.21 14.01
C VAL A 17 16.23 14.12 12.50
N GLU A 18 15.85 12.96 11.95
CA GLU A 18 15.66 12.81 10.52
C GLU A 18 14.59 13.84 10.11
N ASP A 19 14.95 14.73 9.18
CA ASP A 19 14.03 15.76 8.73
C ASP A 19 12.83 15.09 8.06
N PHE A 20 11.59 15.38 8.52
CA PHE A 20 10.38 14.75 7.99
C PHE A 20 10.06 15.33 6.60
N ALA A 21 10.88 14.99 5.62
CA ALA A 21 10.77 15.35 4.23
C ALA A 21 10.55 14.14 3.33
N SER A 22 10.03 14.37 2.14
CA SER A 22 9.96 13.35 1.10
C SER A 22 11.36 12.90 0.70
N TYR A 23 11.55 11.62 0.39
CA TYR A 23 12.85 11.06 0.07
C TYR A 23 12.74 9.96 -0.99
N THR A 24 13.88 9.51 -1.47
CA THR A 24 13.99 8.37 -2.37
C THR A 24 14.66 7.20 -1.66
N GLN A 25 13.97 6.07 -1.59
CA GLN A 25 14.53 4.81 -1.13
C GLN A 25 15.16 4.09 -2.32
N ASN A 26 16.48 3.98 -2.34
CA ASN A 26 17.17 3.12 -3.29
C ASN A 26 16.98 1.65 -2.88
N ILE A 27 16.73 0.78 -3.84
CA ILE A 27 16.72 -0.67 -3.61
C ILE A 27 18.16 -1.15 -3.79
N PRO A 28 18.84 -1.61 -2.71
CA PRO A 28 20.20 -2.09 -2.79
C PRO A 28 20.38 -3.16 -3.86
N ASN A 29 21.55 -3.16 -4.50
CA ASN A 29 21.90 -4.11 -5.54
C ASN A 29 21.00 -4.07 -6.79
N SER A 30 20.40 -2.90 -7.04
CA SER A 30 19.61 -2.66 -8.25
C SER A 30 19.68 -1.18 -8.65
N ASN A 31 19.17 -0.85 -9.83
CA ASN A 31 19.01 0.54 -10.27
C ASN A 31 17.64 1.12 -9.89
N GLU A 32 16.77 0.29 -9.27
CA GLU A 32 15.42 0.69 -8.94
C GLU A 32 15.36 1.49 -7.64
N LYS A 33 14.36 2.35 -7.58
CA LYS A 33 14.13 3.24 -6.44
C LYS A 33 12.65 3.48 -6.21
N ILE A 34 12.30 3.82 -4.97
CA ILE A 34 10.94 4.14 -4.56
C ILE A 34 10.92 5.58 -4.05
N GLU A 35 10.14 6.44 -4.68
CA GLU A 35 9.90 7.80 -4.19
C GLU A 35 8.87 7.75 -3.05
N MET A 36 9.26 8.31 -1.89
CA MET A 36 8.44 8.34 -0.67
C MET A 36 8.03 9.77 -0.36
N VAL A 37 6.73 10.01 -0.32
CA VAL A 37 6.14 11.32 -0.02
C VAL A 37 5.87 11.42 1.47
N ALA A 38 6.33 12.50 2.11
CA ALA A 38 6.06 12.78 3.52
C ALA A 38 4.62 13.26 3.70
N ILE A 39 3.82 12.49 4.43
CA ILE A 39 2.42 12.77 4.74
C ILE A 39 2.34 13.27 6.18
N LYS A 40 2.12 14.56 6.37
CA LYS A 40 1.95 15.15 7.69
C LYS A 40 0.69 14.56 8.34
N GLY A 41 0.83 14.15 9.59
CA GLY A 41 -0.30 13.69 10.39
C GLY A 41 -1.36 14.78 10.55
N GLY A 42 -2.56 14.38 10.90
CA GLY A 42 -3.66 15.31 11.11
C GLY A 42 -5.00 14.61 11.31
N LYS A 43 -6.05 15.40 11.44
CA LYS A 43 -7.42 14.92 11.60
C LYS A 43 -8.17 15.00 10.29
N PHE A 44 -9.01 14.01 10.03
CA PHE A 44 -9.94 14.02 8.90
C PHE A 44 -11.18 13.19 9.22
N LYS A 45 -12.20 13.30 8.41
CA LYS A 45 -13.40 12.49 8.51
C LYS A 45 -13.29 11.31 7.55
N ILE A 46 -13.11 10.10 8.11
CA ILE A 46 -13.13 8.85 7.31
C ILE A 46 -14.56 8.52 6.88
N GLY A 47 -14.68 7.94 5.68
CA GLY A 47 -15.97 7.59 5.11
C GLY A 47 -16.65 8.76 4.40
N SER A 48 -17.89 8.55 3.98
CA SER A 48 -18.68 9.54 3.25
C SER A 48 -19.91 10.00 4.04
N PRO A 49 -20.32 11.28 3.90
CA PRO A 49 -21.56 11.77 4.51
C PRO A 49 -22.77 11.12 3.82
N GLU A 50 -23.90 11.04 4.54
CA GLU A 50 -25.13 10.45 4.01
C GLU A 50 -25.65 11.16 2.74
N SER A 51 -25.29 12.43 2.58
CA SER A 51 -25.65 13.25 1.41
C SER A 51 -24.77 13.00 0.18
N GLU A 52 -23.70 12.20 0.28
CA GLU A 52 -22.81 11.95 -0.84
C GLU A 52 -23.52 11.06 -1.87
N ALA A 53 -23.53 11.51 -3.13
CA ALA A 53 -24.12 10.74 -4.21
C ALA A 53 -23.39 9.40 -4.41
N LEU A 54 -24.14 8.34 -4.69
CA LEU A 54 -23.63 6.98 -4.95
C LEU A 54 -22.85 6.35 -3.76
N ARG A 55 -23.03 6.94 -2.56
CA ARG A 55 -22.51 6.40 -1.31
C ARG A 55 -23.03 4.98 -1.06
N ARG A 56 -22.15 4.11 -0.55
CA ARG A 56 -22.51 2.77 -0.10
C ARG A 56 -22.71 2.73 1.42
N PRO A 57 -23.53 1.82 1.95
CA PRO A 57 -23.79 1.70 3.39
C PRO A 57 -22.51 1.47 4.22
N ASP A 58 -21.54 0.75 3.67
CA ASP A 58 -20.27 0.38 4.32
C ASP A 58 -19.26 1.54 4.42
N GLU A 59 -19.55 2.68 3.78
CA GLU A 59 -18.74 3.90 3.88
C GLU A 59 -19.10 4.78 5.10
N GLY A 60 -19.90 4.29 6.01
CA GLY A 60 -20.35 5.05 7.19
C GLY A 60 -20.51 4.23 8.46
N PRO A 61 -20.84 4.92 9.57
CA PRO A 61 -21.00 6.36 9.72
C PRO A 61 -19.69 7.13 9.60
N GLN A 62 -19.74 8.37 9.06
CA GLN A 62 -18.57 9.23 9.00
C GLN A 62 -18.05 9.56 10.41
N LYS A 63 -16.75 9.42 10.65
CA LYS A 63 -16.09 9.66 11.93
C LYS A 63 -14.86 10.54 11.75
N GLU A 64 -14.66 11.50 12.67
CA GLU A 64 -13.37 12.21 12.76
C GLU A 64 -12.35 11.31 13.45
N ILE A 65 -11.21 11.12 12.81
CA ILE A 65 -10.07 10.36 13.30
C ILE A 65 -8.77 11.14 13.09
N GLU A 66 -7.73 10.77 13.82
CA GLU A 66 -6.40 11.34 13.75
C GLU A 66 -5.42 10.30 13.18
N ILE A 67 -4.62 10.72 12.22
CA ILE A 67 -3.55 9.91 11.63
C ILE A 67 -2.20 10.51 12.01
N SER A 68 -1.31 9.69 12.54
CA SER A 68 0.08 10.05 12.79
C SER A 68 0.84 10.26 11.48
N PRO A 69 1.94 11.05 11.46
CA PRO A 69 2.71 11.26 10.24
C PRO A 69 3.37 9.95 9.75
N PHE A 70 3.47 9.80 8.42
CA PHE A 70 4.07 8.65 7.76
C PHE A 70 4.59 9.05 6.37
N TRP A 71 5.38 8.21 5.74
CA TRP A 71 5.69 8.32 4.31
C TRP A 71 4.89 7.30 3.51
N MET A 72 4.42 7.69 2.34
CA MET A 72 3.74 6.82 1.40
C MET A 72 4.47 6.81 0.07
N SER A 73 4.56 5.65 -0.59
CA SER A 73 5.11 5.59 -1.94
C SER A 73 4.28 6.47 -2.87
N LYS A 74 4.98 7.29 -3.66
CA LYS A 74 4.39 8.29 -4.57
C LYS A 74 3.48 7.65 -5.61
N TYR A 75 3.83 6.44 -6.01
CA TYR A 75 3.16 5.62 -7.00
C TYR A 75 2.75 4.27 -6.42
N GLU A 76 1.91 3.56 -7.13
CA GLU A 76 1.71 2.12 -6.95
C GLU A 76 3.05 1.39 -7.11
N THR A 77 3.23 0.26 -6.44
CA THR A 77 4.42 -0.59 -6.61
C THR A 77 4.48 -1.10 -8.06
N THR A 78 5.61 -0.90 -8.73
CA THR A 78 5.78 -1.29 -10.13
C THR A 78 6.29 -2.72 -10.28
N TRP A 79 6.04 -3.31 -11.46
CA TRP A 79 6.67 -4.57 -11.84
C TRP A 79 8.19 -4.50 -11.77
N ASP A 80 8.79 -3.36 -12.14
CA ASP A 80 10.25 -3.20 -12.14
C ASP A 80 10.82 -3.48 -10.75
N THR A 81 10.25 -2.88 -9.70
CA THR A 81 10.69 -3.11 -8.31
C THR A 81 10.27 -4.47 -7.76
N TYR A 82 9.07 -4.97 -8.13
CA TYR A 82 8.57 -6.26 -7.68
C TYR A 82 9.35 -7.44 -8.25
N LEU A 83 9.83 -7.33 -9.49
CA LEU A 83 10.63 -8.38 -10.15
C LEU A 83 11.98 -8.62 -9.46
N ILE A 84 12.58 -7.59 -8.85
CA ILE A 84 13.80 -7.77 -8.03
C ILE A 84 13.51 -8.65 -6.83
N PHE A 85 12.38 -8.41 -6.15
CA PHE A 85 11.92 -9.29 -5.07
C PHE A 85 11.62 -10.71 -5.55
N GLN A 86 10.98 -10.86 -6.70
CA GLN A 86 10.62 -12.17 -7.24
C GLN A 86 11.83 -12.98 -7.69
N ASN A 87 12.78 -12.33 -8.38
CA ASN A 87 13.89 -12.99 -9.05
C ASN A 87 15.23 -12.65 -8.37
N LYS A 88 15.71 -13.56 -7.55
CA LYS A 88 16.99 -13.42 -6.83
C LYS A 88 18.17 -13.16 -7.77
N GLU A 89 18.11 -13.65 -9.00
CA GLU A 89 19.17 -13.47 -10.00
C GLU A 89 19.34 -12.01 -10.44
N LEU A 90 18.35 -11.16 -10.18
CA LEU A 90 18.42 -9.72 -10.48
C LEU A 90 19.15 -8.93 -9.38
N GLU A 91 19.44 -9.54 -8.24
CA GLU A 91 20.28 -8.94 -7.21
C GLU A 91 21.75 -9.10 -7.54
N THR A 92 22.52 -8.01 -7.50
CA THR A 92 23.95 -8.03 -7.89
C THR A 92 24.86 -8.62 -6.81
N GLU A 93 24.41 -8.68 -5.53
CA GLU A 93 25.16 -9.21 -4.41
C GLU A 93 24.35 -10.20 -3.59
N LYS A 94 25.04 -11.20 -3.00
CA LYS A 94 24.41 -12.17 -2.10
C LYS A 94 24.26 -11.59 -0.71
N ASN A 95 23.04 -11.66 -0.15
CA ASN A 95 22.76 -11.31 1.23
C ASN A 95 22.04 -12.47 1.94
N LEU A 96 22.72 -13.16 2.83
CA LEU A 96 22.20 -14.36 3.51
C LEU A 96 20.89 -14.11 4.30
N LYS A 97 20.69 -12.91 4.85
CA LYS A 97 19.44 -12.57 5.55
C LYS A 97 18.28 -12.43 4.59
N VAL A 98 18.52 -11.83 3.44
CA VAL A 98 17.53 -11.65 2.36
C VAL A 98 17.28 -12.98 1.64
N ASP A 99 18.30 -13.81 1.51
CA ASP A 99 18.22 -15.14 0.90
C ASP A 99 17.28 -16.11 1.63
N ALA A 100 17.10 -15.91 2.94
CA ALA A 100 16.20 -16.72 3.77
C ALA A 100 14.71 -16.33 3.62
N ILE A 101 14.39 -15.24 2.89
CA ILE A 101 13.01 -14.80 2.69
C ILE A 101 12.33 -15.70 1.65
N ALA A 102 11.10 -16.10 1.95
CA ALA A 102 10.27 -16.74 0.95
C ALA A 102 9.93 -15.74 -0.17
N ARG A 103 10.21 -16.13 -1.40
CA ARG A 103 9.95 -15.34 -2.61
C ARG A 103 8.79 -15.94 -3.42
N PRO A 104 8.10 -15.15 -4.25
CA PRO A 104 7.07 -15.66 -5.11
C PRO A 104 7.60 -16.75 -6.03
N THR A 105 6.90 -17.87 -6.07
CA THR A 105 7.15 -18.89 -7.09
C THR A 105 6.83 -18.32 -8.47
N LYS A 106 7.53 -18.81 -9.50
CA LYS A 106 7.22 -18.42 -10.88
C LYS A 106 5.77 -18.82 -11.22
N PRO A 107 4.93 -17.89 -11.67
CA PRO A 107 3.55 -18.21 -11.99
C PRO A 107 3.44 -19.08 -13.24
N TYR A 108 2.34 -19.82 -13.37
CA TYR A 108 2.07 -20.67 -14.54
C TYR A 108 1.80 -19.85 -15.80
N VAL A 109 1.21 -18.69 -15.64
CA VAL A 109 0.91 -17.75 -16.72
C VAL A 109 1.58 -16.42 -16.44
N GLU A 110 1.80 -15.65 -17.48
CA GLU A 110 2.33 -14.30 -17.33
C GLU A 110 1.27 -13.40 -16.69
N MET A 111 1.56 -12.85 -15.48
CA MET A 111 0.56 -12.20 -14.61
C MET A 111 0.22 -10.77 -15.03
N SER A 112 0.89 -10.17 -16.01
CA SER A 112 0.44 -8.90 -16.59
C SER A 112 -0.63 -9.10 -17.68
N PHE A 113 -0.86 -10.33 -18.11
CA PHE A 113 -1.77 -10.67 -19.21
C PHE A 113 -1.54 -9.82 -20.48
N GLY A 114 -0.28 -9.43 -20.73
CA GLY A 114 0.10 -8.62 -21.87
C GLY A 114 -0.20 -7.12 -21.75
N GLN A 115 -0.71 -6.65 -20.61
CA GLN A 115 -1.05 -5.23 -20.42
C GLN A 115 0.19 -4.33 -20.21
N GLY A 116 1.36 -4.91 -19.91
CA GLY A 116 2.63 -4.20 -19.71
C GLY A 116 3.28 -4.58 -18.38
N LYS A 117 4.62 -4.65 -18.38
CA LYS A 117 5.40 -5.14 -17.25
C LYS A 117 6.67 -4.33 -16.98
N ASN A 118 7.23 -3.68 -17.98
CA ASN A 118 8.50 -2.98 -17.87
C ASN A 118 8.36 -1.48 -18.08
N GLY A 119 9.14 -0.70 -17.34
CA GLY A 119 9.20 0.75 -17.49
C GLY A 119 8.06 1.48 -16.83
N GLY A 120 7.73 1.10 -15.59
CA GLY A 120 6.81 1.83 -14.71
C GLY A 120 5.35 1.39 -14.78
N PHE A 121 5.05 0.15 -15.17
CA PHE A 121 3.70 -0.39 -15.01
C PHE A 121 3.47 -0.93 -13.59
N PRO A 122 2.26 -0.74 -12.99
CA PRO A 122 1.96 -1.24 -11.65
C PRO A 122 1.95 -2.77 -11.62
N VAL A 123 2.43 -3.35 -10.52
CA VAL A 123 2.27 -4.79 -10.28
C VAL A 123 0.82 -5.12 -9.96
N CYS A 124 0.31 -6.19 -10.55
CA CYS A 124 -1.05 -6.67 -10.30
C CYS A 124 -1.09 -8.20 -10.14
N ASN A 125 -2.28 -8.74 -9.87
CA ASN A 125 -2.47 -10.18 -9.64
C ASN A 125 -1.68 -10.74 -8.45
N VAL A 126 -1.33 -9.91 -7.47
CA VAL A 126 -0.60 -10.28 -6.27
C VAL A 126 -1.54 -10.40 -5.06
N THR A 127 -1.32 -11.42 -4.24
CA THR A 127 -2.08 -11.55 -2.98
C THR A 127 -1.64 -10.51 -1.96
N GLN A 128 -2.46 -10.22 -0.95
CA GLN A 128 -2.06 -9.38 0.17
C GLN A 128 -0.81 -9.95 0.88
N TYR A 129 -0.72 -11.28 0.99
CA TYR A 129 0.47 -11.94 1.52
C TYR A 129 1.72 -11.63 0.70
N ALA A 130 1.63 -11.70 -0.63
CA ALA A 130 2.74 -11.37 -1.52
C ALA A 130 3.18 -9.92 -1.38
N ALA A 131 2.24 -8.98 -1.26
CA ALA A 131 2.52 -7.57 -1.00
C ALA A 131 3.20 -7.36 0.36
N ARG A 132 2.75 -8.04 1.43
CA ARG A 132 3.41 -8.02 2.75
C ARG A 132 4.79 -8.66 2.71
N ALA A 133 4.97 -9.74 1.96
CA ALA A 133 6.28 -10.39 1.78
C ALA A 133 7.27 -9.49 1.02
N TYR A 134 6.80 -8.71 0.04
CA TYR A 134 7.60 -7.66 -0.60
C TYR A 134 8.07 -6.62 0.43
N CYS A 135 7.20 -6.15 1.32
CA CYS A 135 7.56 -5.24 2.40
C CYS A 135 8.61 -5.87 3.35
N LYS A 136 8.47 -7.17 3.67
CA LYS A 136 9.45 -7.91 4.48
C LYS A 136 10.82 -7.98 3.81
N TRP A 137 10.83 -8.30 2.53
CA TRP A 137 12.06 -8.32 1.74
C TRP A 137 12.72 -6.93 1.70
N LEU A 138 11.93 -5.87 1.45
CA LEU A 138 12.44 -4.51 1.42
C LEU A 138 13.01 -4.09 2.78
N TYR A 139 12.34 -4.45 3.90
CA TYR A 139 12.84 -4.22 5.25
C TYR A 139 14.19 -4.91 5.49
N GLN A 140 14.33 -6.18 5.13
CA GLN A 140 15.57 -6.92 5.34
C GLN A 140 16.71 -6.45 4.42
N THR A 141 16.36 -5.90 3.25
CA THR A 141 17.33 -5.38 2.29
C THR A 141 17.82 -3.98 2.67
N THR A 142 16.93 -3.12 3.19
CA THR A 142 17.22 -1.71 3.46
C THR A 142 17.44 -1.39 4.95
N GLY A 143 16.99 -2.25 5.85
CA GLY A 143 16.92 -1.96 7.29
C GLY A 143 15.77 -1.03 7.69
N VAL A 144 14.95 -0.56 6.74
CA VAL A 144 13.82 0.35 6.96
C VAL A 144 12.51 -0.41 6.90
N PHE A 145 11.69 -0.29 7.96
CA PHE A 145 10.41 -0.98 8.04
C PHE A 145 9.37 -0.34 7.12
N TYR A 146 8.83 -1.14 6.20
CA TYR A 146 7.72 -0.82 5.31
C TYR A 146 6.56 -1.78 5.52
N ARG A 147 5.37 -1.30 5.24
CA ARG A 147 4.12 -2.09 5.30
C ARG A 147 3.09 -1.59 4.30
N LEU A 148 1.99 -2.31 4.16
CA LEU A 148 0.81 -1.79 3.48
C LEU A 148 0.21 -0.63 4.30
N PRO A 149 -0.43 0.37 3.68
CA PRO A 149 -1.20 1.37 4.40
C PRO A 149 -2.35 0.73 5.16
N THR A 150 -2.74 1.29 6.28
CA THR A 150 -4.08 1.01 6.82
C THR A 150 -5.14 1.62 5.90
N GLU A 151 -6.38 1.14 5.97
CA GLU A 151 -7.48 1.74 5.23
C GLU A 151 -7.62 3.24 5.52
N ALA A 152 -7.44 3.62 6.78
CA ALA A 152 -7.52 5.01 7.22
C ALA A 152 -6.36 5.88 6.70
N GLU A 153 -5.13 5.37 6.70
CA GLU A 153 -3.97 6.05 6.10
C GLU A 153 -4.14 6.23 4.59
N TRP A 154 -4.65 5.19 3.92
CA TRP A 154 -4.90 5.24 2.49
C TRP A 154 -5.92 6.33 2.14
N GLU A 155 -7.08 6.35 2.82
CA GLU A 155 -8.12 7.34 2.56
C GLU A 155 -7.68 8.76 2.92
N TYR A 156 -6.95 8.94 4.04
CA TYR A 156 -6.35 10.21 4.43
C TYR A 156 -5.43 10.75 3.34
N ALA A 157 -4.55 9.89 2.83
CA ALA A 157 -3.61 10.23 1.77
C ALA A 157 -4.32 10.51 0.43
N ALA A 158 -5.34 9.73 0.09
CA ALA A 158 -6.13 9.95 -1.12
C ALA A 158 -6.84 11.30 -1.11
N ARG A 159 -7.46 11.66 0.02
CA ARG A 159 -8.16 12.94 0.19
C ARG A 159 -7.26 14.14 0.13
N ALA A 160 -6.02 14.05 0.57
CA ALA A 160 -5.05 15.15 0.60
C ALA A 160 -5.64 16.46 1.16
N GLY A 161 -6.44 16.36 2.24
CA GLY A 161 -7.12 17.49 2.88
C GLY A 161 -8.52 17.82 2.34
N SER A 162 -8.99 17.16 1.28
CA SER A 162 -10.33 17.34 0.74
C SER A 162 -11.39 16.58 1.55
N ASN A 163 -12.60 17.15 1.60
CA ASN A 163 -13.80 16.48 2.16
C ASN A 163 -14.82 16.08 1.07
N THR A 164 -14.45 16.21 -0.20
CA THR A 164 -15.29 15.88 -1.36
C THR A 164 -15.12 14.41 -1.78
N PRO A 165 -16.02 13.84 -2.61
CA PRO A 165 -15.89 12.47 -3.10
C PRO A 165 -14.52 12.17 -3.73
N TYR A 166 -13.98 13.12 -4.49
CA TYR A 166 -12.63 13.08 -5.06
C TYR A 166 -11.79 14.23 -4.50
N TYR A 167 -10.46 14.08 -4.46
CA TYR A 167 -9.58 15.14 -3.94
C TYR A 167 -9.63 16.45 -4.76
N PHE A 168 -10.05 16.38 -6.02
CA PHE A 168 -10.22 17.54 -6.89
C PHE A 168 -11.65 18.15 -6.84
N GLY A 169 -12.61 17.54 -6.16
CA GLY A 169 -13.97 18.08 -6.01
C GLY A 169 -15.08 17.05 -6.13
N ASN A 170 -16.26 17.51 -6.56
CA ASN A 170 -17.48 16.70 -6.66
C ASN A 170 -17.78 16.21 -8.08
N ASN A 171 -17.10 16.77 -9.07
CA ASN A 171 -17.44 16.57 -10.49
C ASN A 171 -16.68 15.37 -11.08
N SER A 172 -17.34 14.22 -11.17
CA SER A 172 -16.75 13.00 -11.75
C SER A 172 -16.33 13.16 -13.23
N LYS A 173 -16.85 14.16 -13.96
CA LYS A 173 -16.44 14.40 -15.35
C LYS A 173 -14.99 14.85 -15.50
N GLU A 174 -14.38 15.34 -14.41
CA GLU A 174 -12.97 15.73 -14.38
C GLU A 174 -12.04 14.54 -14.07
N LEU A 175 -12.60 13.38 -13.67
CA LEU A 175 -11.83 12.22 -13.23
C LEU A 175 -10.81 11.75 -14.27
N GLY A 176 -11.09 11.90 -15.55
CA GLY A 176 -10.19 11.53 -16.64
C GLY A 176 -8.83 12.25 -16.64
N GLU A 177 -8.70 13.40 -15.96
CA GLU A 177 -7.43 14.09 -15.78
C GLU A 177 -6.58 13.48 -14.66
N TYR A 178 -7.22 12.75 -13.73
CA TYR A 178 -6.62 12.28 -12.48
C TYR A 178 -6.52 10.76 -12.39
N ALA A 179 -7.29 10.02 -13.18
CA ALA A 179 -7.40 8.56 -13.06
C ALA A 179 -7.48 7.85 -14.42
N TRP A 180 -7.01 6.62 -14.45
CA TRP A 180 -7.31 5.64 -15.48
C TRP A 180 -8.44 4.74 -14.98
N PHE A 181 -9.58 4.77 -15.65
CA PHE A 181 -10.80 4.05 -15.28
C PHE A 181 -11.54 3.60 -16.54
N PHE A 182 -12.71 2.98 -16.42
CA PHE A 182 -13.43 2.34 -17.52
C PHE A 182 -13.53 3.21 -18.78
N GLU A 183 -13.84 4.51 -18.63
CA GLU A 183 -14.08 5.39 -19.78
C GLU A 183 -12.82 5.74 -20.59
N ASN A 184 -11.60 5.58 -20.03
CA ASN A 184 -10.39 6.10 -20.66
C ASN A 184 -9.17 5.15 -20.62
N SER A 185 -9.33 3.96 -20.03
CA SER A 185 -8.25 2.99 -19.85
C SER A 185 -7.95 2.14 -21.09
N ASP A 186 -8.87 2.10 -22.05
CA ASP A 186 -8.82 1.16 -23.20
C ASP A 186 -8.68 -0.31 -22.75
N GLY A 187 -9.33 -0.66 -21.63
CA GLY A 187 -9.35 -2.02 -21.10
C GLY A 187 -8.03 -2.51 -20.50
N ALA A 188 -7.14 -1.60 -20.05
CA ALA A 188 -5.86 -1.97 -19.46
C ALA A 188 -5.34 -0.90 -18.49
N TYR A 189 -4.58 -1.32 -17.46
CA TYR A 189 -3.83 -0.38 -16.63
C TYR A 189 -2.73 0.32 -17.45
N LYS A 190 -2.25 1.44 -16.96
CA LYS A 190 -1.25 2.28 -17.61
C LYS A 190 -0.03 2.44 -16.71
N LYS A 191 1.04 3.06 -17.24
CA LYS A 191 2.22 3.41 -16.46
C LYS A 191 1.83 4.35 -15.32
N VAL A 192 2.41 4.10 -14.14
CA VAL A 192 2.19 4.92 -12.96
C VAL A 192 2.60 6.38 -13.21
N GLY A 193 1.94 7.31 -12.53
CA GLY A 193 2.28 8.74 -12.61
C GLY A 193 1.94 9.42 -13.93
N SER A 194 1.13 8.82 -14.78
CA SER A 194 0.78 9.37 -16.09
C SER A 194 -0.44 10.30 -16.08
N LYS A 195 -1.11 10.42 -14.93
CA LYS A 195 -2.18 11.38 -14.66
C LYS A 195 -1.72 12.44 -13.64
N ARG A 196 -2.58 13.40 -13.30
CA ARG A 196 -2.27 14.44 -12.31
C ARG A 196 -2.26 13.88 -10.89
N PRO A 197 -1.31 14.29 -10.03
CA PRO A 197 -1.29 13.89 -8.64
C PRO A 197 -2.35 14.62 -7.82
N ASN A 198 -2.59 14.13 -6.61
CA ASN A 198 -3.35 14.88 -5.62
C ASN A 198 -2.53 16.04 -5.01
N GLY A 199 -3.16 16.82 -4.12
CA GLY A 199 -2.55 17.99 -3.48
C GLY A 199 -1.29 17.70 -2.64
N TRP A 200 -1.03 16.44 -2.31
CA TRP A 200 0.18 16.01 -1.58
C TRP A 200 1.22 15.35 -2.49
N GLY A 201 0.99 15.30 -3.79
CA GLY A 201 1.93 14.76 -4.77
C GLY A 201 1.86 13.25 -4.95
N LEU A 202 0.79 12.59 -4.49
CA LEU A 202 0.53 11.17 -4.71
C LEU A 202 -0.23 10.99 -6.02
N TYR A 203 0.20 10.02 -6.82
CA TYR A 203 -0.39 9.67 -8.10
C TYR A 203 -1.24 8.41 -8.00
N ASP A 204 -2.14 8.23 -8.93
CA ASP A 204 -2.94 7.03 -9.13
C ASP A 204 -3.68 6.59 -7.85
N MET A 205 -4.11 7.58 -7.03
CA MET A 205 -4.93 7.31 -5.85
C MET A 205 -6.37 6.91 -6.23
N TYR A 206 -6.73 7.09 -7.48
CA TYR A 206 -7.97 6.63 -8.07
C TYR A 206 -7.68 5.92 -9.39
N GLY A 207 -8.31 4.76 -9.61
CA GLY A 207 -8.16 3.99 -10.83
C GLY A 207 -6.80 3.32 -10.97
N ASN A 208 -6.36 3.12 -12.18
CA ASN A 208 -5.20 2.33 -12.56
C ASN A 208 -5.28 0.93 -11.97
N VAL A 209 -4.63 0.61 -10.85
CA VAL A 209 -4.91 -0.63 -10.12
C VAL A 209 -5.49 -0.35 -8.73
N ALA A 210 -6.47 -1.14 -8.30
CA ALA A 210 -6.94 -1.13 -6.93
C ALA A 210 -5.83 -1.60 -5.98
N GLU A 211 -5.89 -1.18 -4.71
CA GLU A 211 -4.78 -1.37 -3.80
C GLU A 211 -5.16 -2.11 -2.53
N TRP A 212 -4.31 -3.07 -2.15
CA TRP A 212 -4.38 -3.71 -0.84
C TRP A 212 -4.12 -2.72 0.28
N THR A 213 -4.95 -2.75 1.31
CA THR A 213 -4.63 -2.20 2.63
C THR A 213 -4.26 -3.31 3.60
N SER A 214 -3.77 -2.96 4.80
CA SER A 214 -3.47 -3.94 5.85
C SER A 214 -4.72 -4.44 6.58
N ASP A 215 -5.85 -3.78 6.40
CA ASP A 215 -7.04 -3.97 7.22
C ASP A 215 -7.93 -5.11 6.70
N TYR A 216 -8.50 -5.83 7.66
CA TYR A 216 -9.63 -6.71 7.43
C TYR A 216 -10.87 -5.88 7.12
N TYR A 217 -11.62 -6.26 6.08
CA TYR A 217 -12.87 -5.59 5.76
C TYR A 217 -13.99 -6.06 6.70
N GLU A 218 -14.68 -5.11 7.26
CA GLU A 218 -15.87 -5.35 8.07
C GLU A 218 -16.91 -4.27 7.75
N GLU A 219 -18.09 -4.71 7.33
CA GLU A 219 -19.23 -3.82 7.16
C GLU A 219 -19.58 -3.18 8.50
N GLY A 220 -19.81 -1.85 8.52
CA GLY A 220 -20.09 -1.13 9.75
C GLY A 220 -18.90 -0.91 10.69
N TYR A 221 -17.68 -1.24 10.29
CA TYR A 221 -16.46 -1.03 11.09
C TYR A 221 -16.34 0.41 11.61
N TYR A 222 -16.74 1.40 10.80
CA TYR A 222 -16.63 2.80 11.16
C TYR A 222 -17.48 3.20 12.38
N SER A 223 -18.51 2.44 12.74
CA SER A 223 -19.29 2.67 13.98
C SER A 223 -18.46 2.51 15.25
N LYS A 224 -17.43 1.65 15.22
CA LYS A 224 -16.54 1.31 16.34
C LYS A 224 -15.08 1.69 16.11
N ILE A 225 -14.76 2.41 15.04
CA ILE A 225 -13.40 2.79 14.68
C ILE A 225 -12.74 3.60 15.79
N LYS A 226 -11.48 3.33 16.10
CA LYS A 226 -10.69 4.10 17.06
C LYS A 226 -10.42 5.50 16.52
N SER A 227 -10.30 6.47 17.40
CA SER A 227 -10.10 7.88 17.03
C SER A 227 -8.69 8.22 16.59
N LYS A 228 -7.70 7.37 16.87
CA LYS A 228 -6.31 7.60 16.50
C LYS A 228 -5.70 6.34 15.91
N ASP A 229 -5.03 6.51 14.75
CA ASP A 229 -4.33 5.48 14.01
C ASP A 229 -5.10 4.14 13.96
N PRO A 230 -6.36 4.16 13.51
CA PRO A 230 -7.19 2.96 13.56
C PRO A 230 -6.68 1.88 12.63
N THR A 231 -6.76 0.65 13.09
CA THR A 231 -6.47 -0.56 12.32
C THR A 231 -7.51 -1.63 12.62
N ASN A 232 -7.87 -2.42 11.64
CA ASN A 232 -8.73 -3.60 11.79
C ASN A 232 -7.95 -4.86 11.39
N ASN A 233 -6.93 -5.18 12.17
CA ASN A 233 -6.07 -6.31 11.87
C ASN A 233 -6.73 -7.62 12.33
N LYS A 234 -6.95 -8.54 11.38
CA LYS A 234 -7.28 -9.94 11.61
C LYS A 234 -6.35 -10.81 10.80
N ASN A 235 -5.96 -11.94 11.34
CA ASN A 235 -5.15 -12.91 10.60
C ASN A 235 -6.07 -13.87 9.84
N GLU A 236 -6.79 -13.32 8.87
CA GLU A 236 -7.72 -14.04 8.00
C GLU A 236 -7.39 -13.75 6.54
N LEU A 237 -7.65 -14.72 5.66
CA LEU A 237 -7.40 -14.55 4.22
C LEU A 237 -8.40 -13.61 3.56
N TYR A 238 -9.65 -13.66 4.01
CA TYR A 238 -10.77 -12.91 3.45
C TYR A 238 -11.78 -12.54 4.55
N PRO A 239 -12.52 -11.43 4.41
CA PRO A 239 -12.28 -10.37 3.45
C PRO A 239 -11.23 -9.35 3.94
N ASN A 240 -10.31 -8.92 3.09
CA ASN A 240 -9.42 -7.78 3.37
C ASN A 240 -9.87 -6.56 2.57
N THR A 241 -9.57 -5.35 3.07
CA THR A 241 -10.03 -4.12 2.44
C THR A 241 -9.16 -3.74 1.24
N ILE A 242 -9.84 -3.40 0.15
CA ILE A 242 -9.27 -2.90 -1.10
C ILE A 242 -9.80 -1.48 -1.33
N LYS A 243 -8.92 -0.56 -1.77
CA LYS A 243 -9.22 0.86 -2.01
C LYS A 243 -8.85 1.28 -3.42
N GLY A 244 -9.32 2.46 -3.84
CA GLY A 244 -8.89 3.19 -5.04
C GLY A 244 -9.70 2.95 -6.30
N GLY A 245 -10.36 1.80 -6.44
CA GLY A 245 -10.94 1.39 -7.71
C GLY A 245 -9.86 1.07 -8.75
N HIS A 246 -10.25 0.72 -9.97
CA HIS A 246 -9.27 0.30 -10.98
C HIS A 246 -9.70 0.66 -12.41
N TRP A 247 -8.84 0.35 -13.38
CA TRP A 247 -8.95 0.68 -14.79
C TRP A 247 -10.25 0.20 -15.48
N ASP A 248 -10.93 -0.79 -14.93
CA ASP A 248 -12.17 -1.40 -15.48
C ASP A 248 -13.38 -1.11 -14.59
N GLU A 249 -13.38 0.02 -13.86
CA GLU A 249 -14.47 0.42 -12.98
C GLU A 249 -15.00 1.80 -13.32
N ASP A 250 -16.28 2.01 -12.97
CA ASP A 250 -16.95 3.28 -13.11
C ASP A 250 -16.54 4.27 -12.02
N ALA A 251 -16.72 5.56 -12.31
CA ALA A 251 -16.29 6.66 -11.45
C ALA A 251 -16.77 6.57 -9.99
N ASP A 252 -17.97 6.03 -9.73
CA ASP A 252 -18.53 5.91 -8.39
C ASP A 252 -17.72 4.98 -7.47
N LEU A 253 -16.98 4.03 -8.03
CA LEU A 253 -16.11 3.10 -7.29
C LEU A 253 -14.72 3.69 -7.01
N LEU A 254 -14.38 4.81 -7.62
CA LEU A 254 -13.11 5.49 -7.47
C LEU A 254 -13.15 6.62 -6.41
N ARG A 255 -14.28 6.85 -5.73
CA ARG A 255 -14.37 7.88 -4.68
C ARG A 255 -13.43 7.57 -3.51
N SER A 256 -12.93 8.59 -2.83
CA SER A 256 -12.01 8.42 -1.69
C SER A 256 -12.55 7.46 -0.62
N ALA A 257 -13.86 7.52 -0.32
CA ALA A 257 -14.51 6.69 0.68
C ALA A 257 -14.88 5.30 0.17
N ALA A 258 -14.90 5.06 -1.14
CA ALA A 258 -15.26 3.76 -1.70
C ALA A 258 -14.32 2.68 -1.17
N ARG A 259 -14.91 1.54 -0.80
CA ARG A 259 -14.19 0.41 -0.22
C ARG A 259 -14.77 -0.90 -0.75
N ARG A 260 -13.93 -1.92 -0.82
CA ARG A 260 -14.31 -3.23 -1.35
C ARG A 260 -13.74 -4.37 -0.50
N PRO A 261 -14.52 -5.42 -0.20
CA PRO A 261 -13.98 -6.65 0.37
C PRO A 261 -13.26 -7.48 -0.70
N SER A 262 -12.13 -8.07 -0.33
CA SER A 262 -11.57 -9.18 -1.10
C SER A 262 -12.40 -10.44 -0.91
N THR A 263 -12.37 -11.34 -1.90
CA THR A 263 -13.14 -12.59 -1.86
C THR A 263 -12.33 -13.75 -2.45
N PRO A 264 -12.67 -15.00 -2.16
CA PRO A 264 -12.04 -16.16 -2.79
C PRO A 264 -12.14 -16.19 -4.33
N ARG A 265 -13.06 -15.40 -4.92
CA ARG A 265 -13.21 -15.29 -6.38
C ARG A 265 -11.97 -14.74 -7.07
N LEU A 266 -11.14 -13.96 -6.35
CA LEU A 266 -9.87 -13.43 -6.88
C LEU A 266 -8.86 -14.52 -7.28
N LYS A 267 -9.11 -15.79 -6.83
CA LYS A 267 -8.31 -16.98 -7.18
C LYS A 267 -9.17 -18.12 -7.75
N GLN A 268 -10.28 -17.82 -8.36
CA GLN A 268 -11.24 -18.85 -8.76
C GLN A 268 -10.65 -19.81 -9.79
N ARG A 269 -9.82 -19.32 -10.71
CA ARG A 269 -9.19 -20.09 -11.79
C ARG A 269 -7.81 -20.65 -11.43
N ASP A 270 -7.36 -20.53 -10.17
CA ASP A 270 -6.08 -21.10 -9.76
C ASP A 270 -6.14 -22.63 -9.79
N PRO A 271 -5.35 -23.32 -10.63
CA PRO A 271 -5.36 -24.77 -10.75
C PRO A 271 -4.59 -25.48 -9.64
N GLN A 272 -3.88 -24.75 -8.77
CA GLN A 272 -3.07 -25.34 -7.70
C GLN A 272 -3.92 -25.79 -6.51
N ILE A 273 -3.49 -26.88 -5.86
CA ILE A 273 -4.03 -27.36 -4.59
C ILE A 273 -2.83 -27.63 -3.66
N PRO A 274 -2.67 -26.86 -2.54
CA PRO A 274 -3.42 -25.67 -2.18
C PRO A 274 -3.19 -24.51 -3.18
N ARG A 275 -4.15 -23.58 -3.24
CA ARG A 275 -4.06 -22.43 -4.12
C ARG A 275 -2.84 -21.57 -3.83
N SER A 276 -2.32 -20.88 -4.83
CA SER A 276 -1.13 -20.04 -4.70
C SER A 276 -1.29 -19.02 -3.57
N LYS A 277 -0.32 -18.96 -2.67
CA LYS A 277 -0.24 -17.90 -1.66
C LYS A 277 0.32 -16.58 -2.23
N TRP A 278 0.85 -16.61 -3.46
CA TRP A 278 1.53 -15.49 -4.09
C TRP A 278 0.68 -14.75 -5.11
N TRP A 279 -0.08 -15.50 -5.90
CA TRP A 279 -0.72 -14.99 -7.10
C TRP A 279 -2.24 -15.11 -7.01
N LEU A 280 -2.88 -14.11 -7.62
CA LEU A 280 -4.32 -14.11 -7.92
C LEU A 280 -4.48 -14.39 -9.42
N THR A 281 -5.39 -15.27 -9.78
CA THR A 281 -5.63 -15.61 -11.19
C THR A 281 -6.73 -14.74 -11.82
N ASP A 282 -7.48 -14.03 -11.00
CA ASP A 282 -8.71 -13.34 -11.40
C ASP A 282 -8.73 -11.88 -10.96
N ALA A 283 -7.55 -11.26 -10.74
CA ALA A 283 -7.44 -9.89 -10.27
C ALA A 283 -6.37 -9.06 -11.03
N PRO A 284 -6.45 -8.96 -12.39
CA PRO A 284 -5.50 -8.19 -13.19
C PRO A 284 -5.58 -6.67 -12.92
N PHE A 285 -6.31 -6.30 -11.91
CA PHE A 285 -6.61 -4.94 -11.50
C PHE A 285 -6.18 -4.66 -10.05
N LEU A 286 -5.56 -5.62 -9.34
CA LEU A 286 -5.29 -5.49 -7.91
C LEU A 286 -3.79 -5.56 -7.62
N GLY A 287 -3.26 -4.45 -7.17
CA GLY A 287 -1.88 -4.24 -6.78
C GLY A 287 -1.77 -3.67 -5.36
N PHE A 288 -0.76 -2.86 -5.10
CA PHE A 288 -0.54 -2.22 -3.80
C PHE A 288 0.44 -1.06 -3.88
N ARG A 289 0.40 -0.21 -2.86
CA ARG A 289 1.48 0.73 -2.51
C ARG A 289 1.94 0.51 -1.09
N ILE A 290 3.07 1.11 -0.71
CA ILE A 290 3.68 0.91 0.60
C ILE A 290 3.74 2.21 1.40
N VAL A 291 3.80 2.05 2.73
CA VAL A 291 4.03 3.14 3.68
C VAL A 291 5.19 2.82 4.63
N ARG A 292 5.83 3.88 5.14
CA ARG A 292 6.80 3.84 6.24
C ARG A 292 6.25 4.67 7.39
N PRO A 293 5.98 4.10 8.56
CA PRO A 293 5.62 4.88 9.74
C PRO A 293 6.81 5.68 10.27
N VAL A 294 6.56 6.88 10.83
CA VAL A 294 7.62 7.65 11.52
C VAL A 294 8.04 6.96 12.81
N ALA A 295 7.07 6.49 13.59
CA ALA A 295 7.34 5.68 14.77
C ALA A 295 7.67 4.26 14.33
N VAL A 296 8.92 3.84 14.51
CA VAL A 296 9.34 2.46 14.19
C VAL A 296 8.69 1.50 15.20
N PRO A 297 7.93 0.48 14.73
CA PRO A 297 7.33 -0.50 15.62
C PRO A 297 8.39 -1.32 16.37
N SER A 298 7.99 -1.89 17.51
CA SER A 298 8.85 -2.87 18.20
C SER A 298 9.08 -4.11 17.32
N GLN A 299 10.17 -4.85 17.59
CA GLN A 299 10.47 -6.08 16.83
C GLN A 299 9.31 -7.10 16.91
N LYS A 300 8.63 -7.17 18.06
CA LYS A 300 7.46 -8.03 18.22
C LYS A 300 6.32 -7.65 17.27
N GLU A 301 6.00 -6.35 17.16
CA GLU A 301 4.97 -5.86 16.24
C GLU A 301 5.35 -6.09 14.77
N ILE A 302 6.65 -5.94 14.43
CA ILE A 302 7.18 -6.25 13.10
C ILE A 302 7.01 -7.74 12.78
N ASP A 303 7.36 -8.62 13.71
CA ASP A 303 7.25 -10.06 13.53
C ASP A 303 5.78 -10.51 13.41
N GLU A 304 4.88 -9.94 14.22
CA GLU A 304 3.43 -10.15 14.13
C GLU A 304 2.87 -9.68 12.78
N TYR A 305 3.30 -8.50 12.31
CA TYR A 305 2.88 -7.99 11.00
C TYR A 305 3.30 -8.93 9.85
N PHE A 306 4.50 -9.48 9.91
CA PHE A 306 5.02 -10.39 8.89
C PHE A 306 4.69 -11.88 9.12
N ALA A 307 3.88 -12.19 10.13
CA ALA A 307 3.41 -13.56 10.34
C ALA A 307 2.63 -14.06 9.10
N PRO A 308 2.82 -15.33 8.70
CA PRO A 308 2.10 -15.88 7.55
C PRO A 308 0.59 -15.93 7.84
N PRO A 309 -0.25 -15.70 6.82
CA PRO A 309 -1.69 -15.86 6.94
C PRO A 309 -2.04 -17.34 7.09
N PRO A 310 -3.29 -17.66 7.44
CA PRO A 310 -3.83 -19.01 7.33
C PRO A 310 -3.65 -19.57 5.92
N VAL A 311 -3.64 -20.92 5.80
CA VAL A 311 -3.56 -21.60 4.51
C VAL A 311 -4.92 -21.51 3.80
N ASP A 312 -4.89 -21.26 2.50
CA ASP A 312 -6.06 -21.28 1.61
C ASP A 312 -6.27 -22.75 1.19
N GLU A 313 -7.25 -23.44 1.81
CA GLU A 313 -7.58 -24.85 1.54
C GLU A 313 -8.38 -25.02 0.24
#